data_ab5239db7f7afcb78ae59427394a03c2
#
_entry.id   ab5239db7f7afcb78ae59427394a03c2
#
_cell.length_a   1.000
_cell.length_b   1.000
_cell.length_c   1.000
_cell.angle_alpha   90.00
_cell.angle_beta   90.00
_cell.angle_gamma   90.00
#
_symmetry.space_group_name_H-M   'P 1'
#
loop_
_entity.id
_entity.type
_entity.pdbx_description
1 polymer ?
#
loop_
_entity_poly.entity_id
_entity_poly.type
_entity_poly.pdbx_seq_one_letter_code
_entity_poly.pdbx_strand_id
1 'polypeptide(L)'
;MYKRQPTTEIPTATETQTVTVTPPPPPPPATTTAPPPATTTTAAAPPPTTTTPTGPRQVTYSVTGTKAPGDIISVTYVDAAGRRRTQHNVYIPWSMTVTPISQSDVGSVEASSLFRVSKLNCSITTSDGTVLSSNSNDGPQTSC
;
A
#
# COMPACT_ATOMS: atom_id res chain seq x y z
N MET A 1 10.22 63.50 22.88
CA MET A 1 9.35 63.59 21.73
C MET A 1 9.46 62.30 20.91
N TYR A 2 8.60 61.33 21.15
CA TYR A 2 8.52 60.10 20.37
C TYR A 2 7.55 60.32 19.18
N LYS A 3 8.10 60.31 17.97
CA LYS A 3 7.30 60.28 16.75
C LYS A 3 6.76 58.88 16.57
N ARG A 4 5.46 58.72 16.67
CA ARG A 4 4.75 57.51 16.22
C ARG A 4 4.78 57.45 14.68
N GLN A 5 5.33 56.35 14.18
CA GLN A 5 5.15 56.00 12.76
C GLN A 5 3.72 55.53 12.55
N PRO A 6 3.04 55.98 11.51
CA PRO A 6 1.75 55.41 11.16
C PRO A 6 1.95 54.02 10.60
N THR A 7 1.29 53.05 11.19
CA THR A 7 1.19 51.68 10.67
C THR A 7 0.34 51.73 9.43
N THR A 8 0.92 51.49 8.27
CA THR A 8 0.18 51.31 7.03
C THR A 8 -0.50 49.96 7.07
N GLU A 9 -1.77 49.90 7.28
CA GLU A 9 -2.57 48.70 7.09
C GLU A 9 -2.57 48.38 5.59
N ILE A 10 -2.03 47.20 5.24
CA ILE A 10 -2.13 46.65 3.90
C ILE A 10 -3.52 46.06 3.78
N PRO A 11 -4.40 46.53 2.89
CA PRO A 11 -5.68 45.86 2.66
C PRO A 11 -5.40 44.49 2.05
N THR A 12 -5.73 43.45 2.77
CA THR A 12 -5.72 42.11 2.23
C THR A 12 -6.90 41.99 1.27
N ALA A 13 -6.61 42.10 -0.01
CA ALA A 13 -7.60 41.79 -1.03
C ALA A 13 -7.81 40.27 -1.03
N THR A 14 -8.92 39.83 -0.48
CA THR A 14 -9.37 38.46 -0.61
C THR A 14 -9.93 38.30 -2.01
N GLU A 15 -9.13 37.81 -2.92
CA GLU A 15 -9.63 37.37 -4.22
C GLU A 15 -10.43 36.09 -4.02
N THR A 16 -11.75 36.23 -4.04
CA THR A 16 -12.64 35.07 -4.11
C THR A 16 -12.62 34.59 -5.56
N GLN A 17 -11.78 33.61 -5.84
CA GLN A 17 -11.83 32.89 -7.10
C GLN A 17 -13.08 32.01 -7.09
N THR A 18 -14.10 32.40 -7.78
CA THR A 18 -15.25 31.55 -8.04
C THR A 18 -14.84 30.57 -9.13
N VAL A 19 -14.42 29.35 -8.74
CA VAL A 19 -14.22 28.28 -9.68
C VAL A 19 -15.59 27.79 -10.11
N THR A 20 -16.02 28.15 -11.30
CA THR A 20 -17.21 27.58 -11.92
C THR A 20 -16.82 26.17 -12.38
N VAL A 21 -17.10 25.17 -11.57
CA VAL A 21 -16.96 23.77 -11.98
C VAL A 21 -18.10 23.46 -12.92
N THR A 22 -17.81 23.38 -14.21
CA THR A 22 -18.76 22.86 -15.19
C THR A 22 -18.92 21.37 -14.91
N PRO A 23 -20.13 20.88 -14.58
CA PRO A 23 -20.32 19.46 -14.38
C PRO A 23 -19.94 18.71 -15.66
N PRO A 24 -19.25 17.55 -15.56
CA PRO A 24 -18.95 16.76 -16.73
C PRO A 24 -20.25 16.34 -17.42
N PRO A 25 -20.29 16.31 -18.76
CA PRO A 25 -21.46 15.86 -19.47
C PRO A 25 -21.80 14.42 -19.02
N PRO A 26 -23.10 14.09 -18.89
CA PRO A 26 -23.51 12.76 -18.52
C PRO A 26 -22.93 11.77 -19.54
N PRO A 27 -22.45 10.61 -19.09
CA PRO A 27 -21.96 9.60 -20.01
C PRO A 27 -23.10 9.20 -20.97
N PRO A 28 -22.79 8.96 -22.26
CA PRO A 28 -23.82 8.53 -23.20
C PRO A 28 -24.45 7.24 -22.67
N PRO A 29 -25.77 7.06 -22.85
CA PRO A 29 -26.42 5.85 -22.40
C PRO A 29 -25.72 4.65 -23.03
N ALA A 30 -25.25 3.76 -22.18
CA ALA A 30 -24.67 2.51 -22.63
C ALA A 30 -25.76 1.74 -23.39
N THR A 31 -25.56 1.61 -24.69
CA THR A 31 -26.35 0.66 -25.47
C THR A 31 -25.97 -0.74 -24.96
N THR A 32 -26.83 -1.27 -24.12
CA THR A 32 -26.74 -2.68 -23.72
C THR A 32 -27.08 -3.51 -24.95
N THR A 33 -26.07 -3.78 -25.76
CA THR A 33 -26.16 -4.86 -26.71
C THR A 33 -26.11 -6.14 -25.86
N ALA A 34 -27.23 -6.81 -25.74
CA ALA A 34 -27.29 -8.09 -25.04
C ALA A 34 -26.25 -9.03 -25.69
N PRO A 35 -25.32 -9.61 -24.91
CA PRO A 35 -24.41 -10.57 -25.46
C PRO A 35 -25.22 -11.76 -26.02
N PRO A 36 -24.86 -12.30 -27.18
CA PRO A 36 -25.50 -13.50 -27.68
C PRO A 36 -25.36 -14.61 -26.62
N PRO A 37 -26.36 -15.47 -26.44
CA PRO A 37 -26.24 -16.52 -25.44
C PRO A 37 -25.00 -17.35 -25.77
N ALA A 38 -24.02 -17.25 -24.87
CA ALA A 38 -22.86 -18.10 -24.95
C ALA A 38 -23.31 -19.53 -24.75
N THR A 39 -23.19 -20.35 -25.80
CA THR A 39 -23.24 -21.79 -25.66
C THR A 39 -22.15 -22.18 -24.69
N THR A 40 -22.54 -22.48 -23.48
CA THR A 40 -21.67 -23.04 -22.47
C THR A 40 -21.23 -24.43 -22.90
N THR A 41 -20.18 -24.49 -23.67
CA THR A 41 -19.37 -25.69 -23.71
C THR A 41 -18.65 -25.74 -22.35
N THR A 42 -19.18 -26.54 -21.46
CA THR A 42 -18.53 -26.83 -20.19
C THR A 42 -17.30 -27.67 -20.50
N ALA A 43 -16.22 -27.00 -20.88
CA ALA A 43 -14.91 -27.61 -20.80
C ALA A 43 -14.60 -27.68 -19.31
N ALA A 44 -14.54 -28.89 -18.76
CA ALA A 44 -14.06 -29.11 -17.41
C ALA A 44 -12.65 -28.49 -17.34
N ALA A 45 -12.50 -27.44 -16.51
CA ALA A 45 -11.21 -26.88 -16.26
C ALA A 45 -10.32 -28.01 -15.74
N PRO A 46 -9.11 -28.20 -16.30
CA PRO A 46 -8.18 -29.18 -15.73
C PRO A 46 -7.97 -28.79 -14.27
N PRO A 47 -7.91 -29.74 -13.35
CA PRO A 47 -7.67 -29.44 -11.95
C PRO A 47 -6.40 -28.59 -11.88
N PRO A 48 -6.37 -27.54 -11.03
CA PRO A 48 -5.18 -26.74 -10.90
C PRO A 48 -4.03 -27.69 -10.54
N THR A 49 -3.12 -27.87 -11.45
CA THR A 49 -1.86 -28.52 -11.16
C THR A 49 -1.18 -27.62 -10.14
N THR A 50 -1.23 -28.03 -8.89
CA THR A 50 -0.36 -27.47 -7.85
C THR A 50 1.05 -27.84 -8.26
N THR A 51 1.65 -27.01 -9.10
CA THR A 51 3.09 -27.08 -9.32
C THR A 51 3.72 -26.66 -7.99
N THR A 52 4.07 -27.65 -7.20
CA THR A 52 4.94 -27.43 -6.05
C THR A 52 6.20 -26.79 -6.60
N PRO A 53 6.52 -25.54 -6.23
CA PRO A 53 7.70 -24.89 -6.76
C PRO A 53 8.91 -25.70 -6.35
N THR A 54 9.59 -26.25 -7.34
CA THR A 54 10.83 -27.03 -7.16
C THR A 54 11.96 -26.01 -6.99
N GLY A 55 12.13 -25.49 -5.77
CA GLY A 55 13.14 -24.48 -5.48
C GLY A 55 13.15 -24.12 -3.99
N PRO A 56 14.18 -23.39 -3.55
CA PRO A 56 14.19 -22.90 -2.16
C PRO A 56 12.95 -22.05 -1.91
N ARG A 57 12.29 -22.28 -0.77
CA ARG A 57 11.11 -21.53 -0.38
C ARG A 57 11.47 -20.04 -0.25
N GLN A 58 10.78 -19.21 -1.00
CA GLN A 58 10.90 -17.76 -0.87
C GLN A 58 9.81 -17.22 0.06
N VAL A 59 10.16 -16.18 0.79
CA VAL A 59 9.25 -15.46 1.68
C VAL A 59 9.12 -14.03 1.18
N THR A 60 7.91 -13.57 0.99
CA THR A 60 7.61 -12.20 0.60
C THR A 60 6.99 -11.46 1.77
N TYR A 61 7.65 -10.41 2.20
CA TYR A 61 7.14 -9.43 3.14
C TYR A 61 6.41 -8.34 2.37
N SER A 62 5.23 -7.96 2.80
CA SER A 62 4.46 -6.87 2.20
C SER A 62 3.94 -5.93 3.26
N VAL A 63 4.04 -4.64 2.99
CA VAL A 63 3.43 -3.58 3.80
C VAL A 63 2.53 -2.76 2.90
N THR A 64 1.27 -2.69 3.26
CA THR A 64 0.23 -1.98 2.52
C THR A 64 -0.47 -0.96 3.41
N GLY A 65 -1.38 -0.22 2.85
CA GLY A 65 -2.16 0.76 3.57
C GLY A 65 -2.17 2.12 2.90
N THR A 66 -2.26 3.18 3.70
CA THR A 66 -2.28 4.56 3.22
C THR A 66 -1.20 5.37 3.91
N LYS A 67 -0.27 5.88 3.12
CA LYS A 67 0.77 6.82 3.59
C LYS A 67 0.20 8.24 3.57
N ALA A 68 0.22 8.90 4.71
CA ALA A 68 -0.16 10.31 4.78
C ALA A 68 0.89 11.20 4.10
N PRO A 69 0.50 12.33 3.49
CA PRO A 69 1.44 13.27 2.89
C PRO A 69 2.47 13.76 3.91
N GLY A 70 3.75 13.72 3.53
CA GLY A 70 4.86 14.15 4.39
C GLY A 70 5.23 13.20 5.51
N ASP A 71 4.54 12.06 5.66
CA ASP A 71 4.91 11.06 6.65
C ASP A 71 6.10 10.21 6.19
N ILE A 72 6.84 9.73 7.16
CA ILE A 72 8.00 8.85 6.95
C ILE A 72 7.67 7.47 7.50
N ILE A 73 7.71 6.48 6.64
CA ILE A 73 7.46 5.09 7.01
C ILE A 73 8.78 4.34 7.06
N SER A 74 9.01 3.65 8.17
CA SER A 74 10.15 2.77 8.35
C SER A 74 9.67 1.32 8.38
N VAL A 75 10.34 0.47 7.63
CA VAL A 75 10.07 -0.97 7.59
C VAL A 75 11.29 -1.72 8.08
N THR A 76 11.10 -2.57 9.07
CA THR A 76 12.10 -3.49 9.58
C THR A 76 11.69 -4.92 9.21
N TYR A 77 12.57 -5.64 8.57
CA TYR A 77 12.33 -7.02 8.16
C TYR A 77 13.55 -7.89 8.46
N VAL A 78 13.38 -9.20 8.41
CA VAL A 78 14.46 -10.17 8.59
C VAL A 78 14.95 -10.61 7.21
N ASP A 79 16.24 -10.44 6.95
CA ASP A 79 16.86 -10.85 5.69
C ASP A 79 17.08 -12.37 5.62
N ALA A 80 17.60 -12.85 4.46
CA ALA A 80 17.86 -14.25 4.22
C ALA A 80 18.82 -14.88 5.25
N ALA A 81 19.69 -14.09 5.86
CA ALA A 81 20.65 -14.52 6.88
C ALA A 81 20.10 -14.45 8.31
N GLY A 82 18.83 -14.15 8.50
CA GLY A 82 18.21 -13.99 9.81
C GLY A 82 18.53 -12.68 10.52
N ARG A 83 19.06 -11.70 9.80
CA ARG A 83 19.42 -10.39 10.38
C ARG A 83 18.29 -9.39 10.17
N ARG A 84 18.04 -8.58 11.18
CA ARG A 84 17.11 -7.47 11.07
C ARG A 84 17.70 -6.35 10.21
N ARG A 85 16.92 -5.91 9.23
CA ARG A 85 17.23 -4.79 8.34
C ARG A 85 16.13 -3.76 8.42
N THR A 86 16.50 -2.49 8.51
CA THR A 86 15.54 -1.39 8.52
C THR A 86 15.74 -0.51 7.31
N GLN A 87 14.64 -0.22 6.62
CA GLN A 87 14.59 0.76 5.56
C GLN A 87 13.74 1.95 6.03
N HIS A 88 14.30 3.14 5.88
CA HIS A 88 13.61 4.38 6.23
C HIS A 88 13.05 5.06 4.98
N ASN A 89 11.98 5.81 5.18
CA ASN A 89 11.34 6.58 4.12
C ASN A 89 10.91 5.72 2.93
N VAL A 90 10.25 4.62 3.21
CA VAL A 90 9.69 3.74 2.18
C VAL A 90 8.33 4.23 1.72
N TYR A 91 7.98 3.90 0.48
CA TYR A 91 6.67 4.17 -0.09
C TYR A 91 5.77 2.94 0.07
N ILE A 92 4.49 3.18 0.23
CA ILE A 92 3.46 2.14 0.31
C ILE A 92 2.72 2.07 -1.05
N PRO A 93 2.46 0.91 -1.61
CA PRO A 93 2.79 -0.43 -1.08
C PRO A 93 4.29 -0.76 -1.18
N TRP A 94 4.80 -1.43 -0.15
CA TRP A 94 6.17 -1.91 -0.11
C TRP A 94 6.19 -3.44 -0.04
N SER A 95 7.14 -4.07 -0.74
CA SER A 95 7.34 -5.51 -0.66
C SER A 95 8.81 -5.88 -0.84
N MET A 96 9.19 -6.97 -0.21
CA MET A 96 10.53 -7.53 -0.29
C MET A 96 10.45 -9.06 -0.26
N THR A 97 11.05 -9.70 -1.24
CA THR A 97 11.17 -11.16 -1.29
C THR A 97 12.56 -11.58 -0.89
N VAL A 98 12.64 -12.52 0.03
CA VAL A 98 13.88 -13.10 0.51
C VAL A 98 13.83 -14.61 0.38
N THR A 99 15.01 -15.22 0.16
CA THR A 99 15.17 -16.68 0.19
C THR A 99 15.91 -17.04 1.48
N PRO A 100 15.21 -17.51 2.54
CA PRO A 100 15.86 -17.84 3.80
C PRO A 100 16.90 -18.96 3.61
N ILE A 101 18.04 -18.80 4.26
CA ILE A 101 19.10 -19.84 4.26
C ILE A 101 18.67 -21.03 5.11
N SER A 102 17.91 -20.79 6.17
CA SER A 102 17.36 -21.82 7.05
C SER A 102 15.84 -21.84 6.94
N GLN A 103 15.26 -23.03 6.81
CA GLN A 103 13.81 -23.21 6.74
C GLN A 103 13.09 -22.96 8.07
N SER A 104 13.82 -22.92 9.18
CA SER A 104 13.29 -22.67 10.52
C SER A 104 13.22 -21.19 10.88
N ASP A 105 13.83 -20.32 10.10
CA ASP A 105 13.74 -18.85 10.30
C ASP A 105 12.46 -18.32 9.71
N VAL A 106 11.40 -18.35 10.52
CA VAL A 106 10.20 -17.58 10.22
C VAL A 106 10.55 -16.10 10.37
N GLY A 107 10.60 -15.38 9.25
CA GLY A 107 10.89 -13.97 9.25
C GLY A 107 9.80 -13.16 9.94
N SER A 108 10.11 -11.92 10.24
CA SER A 108 9.15 -10.94 10.72
C SER A 108 9.28 -9.64 9.93
N VAL A 109 8.19 -8.91 9.81
CA VAL A 109 8.16 -7.58 9.24
C VAL A 109 7.41 -6.64 10.17
N GLU A 110 8.01 -5.50 10.43
CA GLU A 110 7.43 -4.44 11.24
C GLU A 110 7.45 -3.14 10.44
N ALA A 111 6.38 -2.40 10.48
CA ALA A 111 6.30 -1.09 9.86
C ALA A 111 5.78 -0.06 10.82
N SER A 112 6.32 1.14 10.77
CA SER A 112 5.92 2.25 11.62
C SER A 112 5.88 3.57 10.86
N SER A 113 4.86 4.36 11.18
CA SER A 113 4.69 5.74 10.75
C SER A 113 5.32 6.68 11.77
N LEU A 114 6.24 7.55 11.33
CA LEU A 114 6.95 8.46 12.22
C LEU A 114 6.01 9.44 12.91
N PHE A 115 5.07 10.01 12.17
CA PHE A 115 4.10 10.97 12.68
C PHE A 115 2.80 10.32 13.16
N ARG A 116 2.69 9.00 13.06
CA ARG A 116 1.51 8.21 13.46
C ARG A 116 0.22 8.61 12.76
N VAL A 117 0.32 9.10 11.54
CA VAL A 117 -0.81 9.55 10.72
C VAL A 117 -1.12 8.64 9.54
N SER A 118 -0.23 7.69 9.25
CA SER A 118 -0.44 6.68 8.21
C SER A 118 -1.14 5.44 8.76
N LYS A 119 -1.84 4.74 7.88
CA LYS A 119 -2.47 3.45 8.17
C LYS A 119 -1.65 2.36 7.52
N LEU A 120 -1.19 1.40 8.30
CA LEU A 120 -0.27 0.36 7.86
C LEU A 120 -0.85 -1.02 8.15
N ASN A 121 -0.69 -1.90 7.16
CA ASN A 121 -1.02 -3.30 7.24
C ASN A 121 0.19 -4.10 6.77
N CYS A 122 0.37 -5.32 7.26
CA CYS A 122 1.44 -6.17 6.83
C CYS A 122 0.96 -7.58 6.48
N SER A 123 1.75 -8.28 5.68
CA SER A 123 1.57 -9.70 5.42
C SER A 123 2.90 -10.37 5.09
N ILE A 124 2.98 -11.64 5.42
CA ILE A 124 4.10 -12.52 5.08
C ILE A 124 3.54 -13.70 4.32
N THR A 125 3.99 -13.88 3.10
CA THR A 125 3.55 -14.97 2.22
C THR A 125 4.74 -15.78 1.71
N THR A 126 4.53 -17.05 1.47
CA THR A 126 5.52 -17.92 0.85
C THR A 126 5.31 -18.03 -0.65
N SER A 127 6.29 -18.52 -1.37
CA SER A 127 6.24 -18.70 -2.84
C SER A 127 5.15 -19.65 -3.31
N ASP A 128 4.65 -20.51 -2.44
CA ASP A 128 3.51 -21.41 -2.69
C ASP A 128 2.14 -20.73 -2.47
N GLY A 129 2.13 -19.45 -2.11
CA GLY A 129 0.90 -18.68 -1.87
C GLY A 129 0.36 -18.79 -0.45
N THR A 130 1.03 -19.49 0.44
CA THR A 130 0.61 -19.60 1.84
C THR A 130 0.88 -18.32 2.59
N VAL A 131 -0.14 -17.79 3.28
CA VAL A 131 0.00 -16.65 4.19
C VAL A 131 0.48 -17.16 5.55
N LEU A 132 1.70 -16.79 5.95
CA LEU A 132 2.26 -17.17 7.24
C LEU A 132 1.76 -16.27 8.37
N SER A 133 1.62 -14.98 8.08
CA SER A 133 1.16 -13.99 9.03
C SER A 133 0.54 -12.80 8.29
N SER A 134 -0.46 -12.19 8.87
CA SER A 134 -1.04 -10.96 8.35
C SER A 134 -1.66 -10.14 9.48
N ASN A 135 -1.59 -8.83 9.35
CA ASN A 135 -2.19 -7.89 10.28
C ASN A 135 -2.79 -6.71 9.51
N SER A 136 -4.08 -6.52 9.65
CA SER A 136 -4.87 -5.50 8.94
C SER A 136 -5.61 -4.59 9.92
N ASN A 137 -4.90 -4.01 10.87
CA ASN A 137 -5.50 -3.15 11.89
C ASN A 137 -5.58 -1.66 11.49
N ASP A 138 -5.08 -1.29 10.31
CA ASP A 138 -5.04 0.10 9.82
C ASP A 138 -4.46 1.10 10.83
N GLY A 139 -3.46 0.68 11.57
CA GLY A 139 -2.80 1.47 12.60
C GLY A 139 -1.51 2.14 12.13
N PRO A 140 -0.98 3.08 12.92
CA PRO A 140 0.29 3.75 12.60
C PRO A 140 1.51 2.84 12.77
N GLN A 141 1.31 1.66 13.34
CA GLN A 141 2.30 0.60 13.47
C GLN A 141 1.66 -0.74 13.16
N THR A 142 2.40 -1.60 12.52
CA THR A 142 1.98 -2.97 12.21
C THR A 142 3.15 -3.92 12.34
N SER A 143 2.87 -5.15 12.71
CA SER A 143 3.87 -6.21 12.79
C SER A 143 3.26 -7.56 12.41
N CYS A 144 4.02 -8.33 11.68
CA CYS A 144 3.69 -9.69 11.27
C CYS A 144 4.77 -10.68 11.66
#